data_926c600cd26da99a56ee4fed57b1fe81
#
_entry.id   926c600cd26da99a56ee4fed57b1fe81
#
_cell.length_a   1.000
_cell.length_b   1.000
_cell.length_c   1.000
_cell.angle_alpha   90.00
_cell.angle_beta   90.00
_cell.angle_gamma   90.00
#
_symmetry.space_group_name_H-M   'P 1'
#
loop_
_entity.id
_entity.type
_entity.pdbx_description
1 polymer ?
#
loop_
_entity_poly.entity_id
_entity_poly.type
_entity_poly.pdbx_seq_one_letter_code
_entity_poly.pdbx_strand_id
1 'polypeptide(L)'
;MILEPPVPAEVLAEIRGPVVVIAFDAEAMGDYFAAVAELRAAGLAAEVYLGQSGMRAQMKYADRRLSPAAVILGGDELAAGTVTIKDLDLGRSLAAGVSDNREWREARPGQVTVPRAELVAAVQRIVEAAS
;
A
#
# COMPACT_ATOMS: atom_id res chain seq x y z
N MET A 1 16.00 -11.41 32.79
CA MET A 1 15.35 -10.66 31.70
C MET A 1 15.23 -11.56 30.49
N ILE A 2 14.02 -11.68 29.96
CA ILE A 2 13.78 -12.51 28.80
C ILE A 2 13.89 -11.61 27.57
N LEU A 3 14.85 -11.93 26.70
CA LEU A 3 14.95 -11.24 25.44
C LEU A 3 13.93 -11.88 24.48
N GLU A 4 13.03 -11.06 23.98
CA GLU A 4 12.11 -11.56 22.98
C GLU A 4 12.88 -11.92 21.71
N PRO A 5 12.64 -13.10 21.15
CA PRO A 5 13.26 -13.43 19.87
C PRO A 5 12.75 -12.54 18.76
N PRO A 6 13.53 -12.34 17.69
CA PRO A 6 13.02 -11.60 16.55
C PRO A 6 11.75 -12.27 16.04
N VAL A 7 10.78 -11.44 15.65
CA VAL A 7 9.51 -11.94 15.16
C VAL A 7 9.75 -12.59 13.79
N PRO A 8 9.32 -13.85 13.58
CA PRO A 8 9.47 -14.49 12.28
C PRO A 8 8.74 -13.72 11.19
N ALA A 9 9.23 -13.80 9.95
CA ALA A 9 8.62 -13.11 8.82
C ALA A 9 7.14 -13.47 8.64
N GLU A 10 6.79 -14.72 8.90
CA GLU A 10 5.39 -15.19 8.80
C GLU A 10 4.49 -14.49 9.81
N VAL A 11 4.99 -14.29 11.03
CA VAL A 11 4.23 -13.61 12.08
C VAL A 11 4.13 -12.12 11.80
N LEU A 12 5.19 -11.50 11.26
CA LEU A 12 5.16 -10.11 10.84
C LEU A 12 4.11 -9.90 9.76
N ALA A 13 4.01 -10.83 8.82
CA ALA A 13 3.00 -10.77 7.77
C ALA A 13 1.58 -10.85 8.33
N GLU A 14 1.38 -11.58 9.42
CA GLU A 14 0.09 -11.66 10.10
C GLU A 14 -0.24 -10.39 10.89
N ILE A 15 0.77 -9.75 11.47
CA ILE A 15 0.60 -8.51 12.24
C ILE A 15 0.30 -7.34 11.31
N ARG A 16 0.90 -7.34 10.14
CA ARG A 16 0.68 -6.29 9.15
C ARG A 16 -0.73 -6.36 8.60
N GLY A 17 -1.30 -5.19 8.38
CA GLY A 17 -2.56 -5.11 7.70
C GLY A 17 -2.46 -5.48 6.22
N PRO A 18 -3.59 -5.64 5.55
CA PRO A 18 -3.60 -5.93 4.12
C PRO A 18 -3.20 -4.69 3.31
N VAL A 19 -2.80 -4.93 2.07
CA VAL A 19 -2.68 -3.85 1.08
C VAL A 19 -4.08 -3.29 0.86
N VAL A 20 -4.23 -1.97 0.93
CA VAL A 20 -5.53 -1.33 0.76
C VAL A 20 -5.63 -0.71 -0.62
N VAL A 21 -6.65 -1.10 -1.38
CA VAL A 21 -6.96 -0.47 -2.66
C VAL A 21 -7.91 0.69 -2.38
N ILE A 22 -7.49 1.89 -2.76
CA ILE A 22 -8.25 3.11 -2.49
C ILE A 22 -9.36 3.24 -3.52
N ALA A 23 -10.60 3.33 -3.04
CA ALA A 23 -11.77 3.45 -3.90
C ALA A 23 -12.19 4.91 -4.04
N PHE A 24 -12.25 5.40 -5.28
CA PHE A 24 -12.69 6.77 -5.57
C PHE A 24 -14.07 6.82 -6.20
N ASP A 25 -14.40 5.83 -7.03
CA ASP A 25 -15.56 5.84 -7.89
C ASP A 25 -16.27 4.49 -7.84
N ALA A 26 -17.55 4.51 -7.53
CA ALA A 26 -18.36 3.31 -7.48
C ALA A 26 -18.42 2.60 -8.85
N GLU A 27 -18.30 3.35 -9.95
CA GLU A 27 -18.31 2.77 -11.30
C GLU A 27 -17.04 1.99 -11.61
N ALA A 28 -15.94 2.29 -10.93
CA ALA A 28 -14.66 1.60 -11.11
C ALA A 28 -14.49 0.43 -10.13
N MET A 29 -15.54 0.04 -9.40
CA MET A 29 -15.42 -1.01 -8.38
C MET A 29 -14.91 -2.32 -8.94
N GLY A 30 -15.27 -2.66 -10.18
CA GLY A 30 -14.75 -3.85 -10.86
C GLY A 30 -13.23 -3.83 -11.01
N ASP A 31 -12.66 -2.66 -11.30
CA ASP A 31 -11.20 -2.50 -11.41
C ASP A 31 -10.53 -2.67 -10.06
N TYR A 32 -11.15 -2.17 -9.00
CA TYR A 32 -10.62 -2.31 -7.64
C TYR A 32 -10.64 -3.77 -7.20
N PHE A 33 -11.72 -4.48 -7.44
CA PHE A 33 -11.82 -5.90 -7.10
C PHE A 33 -10.85 -6.74 -7.92
N ALA A 34 -10.63 -6.39 -9.19
CA ALA A 34 -9.64 -7.08 -10.03
C ALA A 34 -8.23 -6.93 -9.43
N ALA A 35 -7.89 -5.72 -8.98
CA ALA A 35 -6.59 -5.48 -8.36
C ALA A 35 -6.43 -6.32 -7.08
N VAL A 36 -7.45 -6.35 -6.24
CA VAL A 36 -7.44 -7.16 -5.01
C VAL A 36 -7.28 -8.64 -5.35
N ALA A 37 -8.00 -9.13 -6.35
CA ALA A 37 -7.94 -10.54 -6.76
C ALA A 37 -6.54 -10.92 -7.25
N GLU A 38 -5.89 -10.05 -8.02
CA GLU A 38 -4.53 -10.27 -8.49
C GLU A 38 -3.53 -10.35 -7.34
N LEU A 39 -3.65 -9.44 -6.39
CA LEU A 39 -2.77 -9.43 -5.22
C LEU A 39 -2.96 -10.68 -4.36
N ARG A 40 -4.22 -11.07 -4.12
CA ARG A 40 -4.52 -12.27 -3.36
C ARG A 40 -4.04 -13.54 -4.06
N ALA A 41 -4.17 -13.59 -5.38
CA ALA A 41 -3.68 -14.73 -6.16
C ALA A 41 -2.16 -14.89 -6.06
N ALA A 42 -1.46 -13.80 -5.80
CA ALA A 42 -0.01 -13.81 -5.60
C ALA A 42 0.39 -14.09 -4.15
N GLY A 43 -0.57 -14.38 -3.28
CA GLY A 43 -0.31 -14.66 -1.87
C GLY A 43 -0.25 -13.42 -0.98
N LEU A 44 -0.65 -12.27 -1.49
CA LEU A 44 -0.65 -11.02 -0.72
C LEU A 44 -2.04 -10.75 -0.13
N ALA A 45 -2.09 -10.34 1.13
CA ALA A 45 -3.34 -9.90 1.72
C ALA A 45 -3.72 -8.54 1.14
N ALA A 46 -4.93 -8.40 0.67
CA ALA A 46 -5.39 -7.17 0.05
C ALA A 46 -6.89 -6.99 0.25
N GLU A 47 -7.34 -5.74 0.34
CA GLU A 47 -8.76 -5.41 0.46
C GLU A 47 -9.05 -4.07 -0.21
N VAL A 48 -10.31 -3.88 -0.60
CA VAL A 48 -10.83 -2.59 -1.07
C VAL A 48 -11.46 -1.89 0.13
N TYR A 49 -11.23 -0.59 0.25
CA TYR A 49 -11.92 0.20 1.25
C TYR A 49 -13.38 0.39 0.82
N LEU A 50 -14.30 -0.12 1.60
CA LEU A 50 -15.73 -0.12 1.26
C LEU A 50 -16.52 1.07 1.79
N GLY A 51 -15.86 2.07 2.34
CA GLY A 51 -16.51 3.28 2.81
C GLY A 51 -16.70 4.30 1.71
N GLN A 52 -17.46 5.36 2.01
CA GLN A 52 -17.64 6.49 1.09
C GLN A 52 -16.72 7.66 1.44
N SER A 53 -15.74 7.42 2.27
CA SER A 53 -14.80 8.43 2.72
C SER A 53 -13.82 8.80 1.60
N GLY A 54 -13.34 10.04 1.64
CA GLY A 54 -12.35 10.50 0.69
C GLY A 54 -10.99 9.85 0.90
N MET A 55 -10.06 10.17 0.00
CA MET A 55 -8.72 9.59 -0.01
C MET A 55 -7.99 9.72 1.34
N ARG A 56 -8.09 10.88 1.96
CA ARG A 56 -7.41 11.13 3.22
C ARG A 56 -7.84 10.16 4.33
N ALA A 57 -9.14 9.92 4.43
CA ALA A 57 -9.67 8.99 5.42
C ALA A 57 -9.29 7.56 5.11
N GLN A 58 -9.27 7.19 3.85
CA GLN A 58 -8.84 5.87 3.41
C GLN A 58 -7.36 5.63 3.70
N MET A 59 -6.53 6.64 3.50
CA MET A 59 -5.10 6.56 3.83
C MET A 59 -4.88 6.41 5.33
N LYS A 60 -5.67 7.11 6.15
CA LYS A 60 -5.61 6.95 7.61
C LYS A 60 -6.03 5.55 8.02
N TYR A 61 -7.05 5.00 7.37
CA TYR A 61 -7.48 3.64 7.62
C TYR A 61 -6.35 2.64 7.33
N ALA A 62 -5.70 2.78 6.17
CA ALA A 62 -4.59 1.92 5.80
C ALA A 62 -3.45 2.02 6.83
N ASP A 63 -3.18 3.22 7.31
CA ASP A 63 -2.13 3.45 8.29
C ASP A 63 -2.45 2.79 9.63
N ARG A 64 -3.70 2.89 10.09
CA ARG A 64 -4.16 2.24 11.33
C ARG A 64 -4.10 0.72 11.24
N ARG A 65 -4.34 0.19 10.04
CA ARG A 65 -4.28 -1.25 9.78
C ARG A 65 -2.85 -1.75 9.65
N LEU A 66 -1.86 -0.86 9.68
CA LEU A 66 -0.45 -1.17 9.44
C LEU A 66 -0.24 -1.80 8.07
N SER A 67 -0.99 -1.30 7.08
CA SER A 67 -0.87 -1.76 5.70
C SER A 67 0.51 -1.40 5.15
N PRO A 68 1.17 -2.32 4.44
CA PRO A 68 2.47 -2.03 3.84
C PRO A 68 2.39 -1.09 2.66
N ALA A 69 1.25 -1.09 1.96
CA ALA A 69 1.07 -0.29 0.76
C ALA A 69 -0.38 0.07 0.54
N ALA A 70 -0.61 1.19 -0.14
CA ALA A 70 -1.91 1.57 -0.66
C ALA A 70 -1.84 1.62 -2.18
N VAL A 71 -2.85 1.09 -2.85
CA VAL A 71 -2.94 1.05 -4.31
C VAL A 71 -3.95 2.10 -4.75
N ILE A 72 -3.54 2.99 -5.64
CA ILE A 72 -4.35 4.09 -6.12
C ILE A 72 -4.67 3.88 -7.59
N LEU A 73 -5.96 3.72 -7.89
CA LEU A 73 -6.48 3.59 -9.25
C LEU A 73 -7.51 4.68 -9.49
N GLY A 74 -7.04 5.92 -9.54
CA GLY A 74 -7.89 7.05 -9.84
C GLY A 74 -8.21 7.14 -11.33
N GLY A 75 -8.99 8.16 -11.72
CA GLY A 75 -9.36 8.36 -13.11
C GLY A 75 -8.17 8.49 -14.05
N ASP A 76 -7.12 9.16 -13.61
CA ASP A 76 -5.91 9.35 -14.42
C ASP A 76 -5.19 8.01 -14.64
N GLU A 77 -5.08 7.21 -13.60
CA GLU A 77 -4.43 5.90 -13.68
C GLU A 77 -5.20 4.96 -14.59
N LEU A 78 -6.53 4.92 -14.44
CA LEU A 78 -7.37 4.07 -15.27
C LEU A 78 -7.29 4.47 -16.74
N ALA A 79 -7.29 5.77 -17.04
CA ALA A 79 -7.20 6.27 -18.40
C ALA A 79 -5.83 5.98 -19.02
N ALA A 80 -4.77 6.03 -18.23
CA ALA A 80 -3.41 5.81 -18.71
C ALA A 80 -2.97 4.35 -18.70
N GLY A 81 -3.76 3.47 -18.12
CA GLY A 81 -3.37 2.06 -17.96
C GLY A 81 -2.25 1.86 -16.94
N THR A 82 -2.20 2.71 -15.93
CA THR A 82 -1.18 2.67 -14.89
C THR A 82 -1.82 2.44 -13.51
N VAL A 83 -0.98 2.30 -12.50
CA VAL A 83 -1.39 2.21 -11.10
C VAL A 83 -0.34 2.93 -10.26
N THR A 84 -0.80 3.68 -9.28
CA THR A 84 0.09 4.36 -8.34
C THR A 84 0.08 3.57 -7.04
N ILE A 85 1.26 3.30 -6.50
CA ILE A 85 1.42 2.52 -5.28
C ILE A 85 2.18 3.36 -4.28
N LYS A 86 1.63 3.51 -3.09
CA LYS A 86 2.28 4.24 -2.02
C LYS A 86 2.83 3.25 -0.99
N ASP A 87 4.13 3.34 -0.74
CA ASP A 87 4.82 2.53 0.25
C ASP A 87 4.60 3.14 1.64
N LEU A 88 3.67 2.58 2.39
CA LEU A 88 3.32 3.10 3.71
C LEU A 88 4.36 2.73 4.78
N ASP A 89 5.01 1.58 4.64
CA ASP A 89 6.08 1.19 5.55
C ASP A 89 7.26 2.14 5.47
N LEU A 90 7.67 2.47 4.26
CA LEU A 90 8.77 3.42 4.05
C LEU A 90 8.39 4.81 4.56
N GLY A 91 7.16 5.24 4.29
CA GLY A 91 6.67 6.52 4.77
C GLY A 91 6.71 6.62 6.29
N ARG A 92 6.27 5.58 7.00
CA ARG A 92 6.29 5.53 8.45
C ARG A 92 7.72 5.53 8.99
N SER A 93 8.61 4.75 8.38
CA SER A 93 10.02 4.68 8.79
C SER A 93 10.72 6.02 8.61
N LEU A 94 10.49 6.67 7.49
CA LEU A 94 11.08 7.98 7.23
C LEU A 94 10.53 9.05 8.15
N ALA A 95 9.23 9.04 8.41
CA ALA A 95 8.59 10.00 9.30
C ALA A 95 9.12 9.87 10.74
N ALA A 96 9.42 8.66 11.16
CA ALA A 96 9.96 8.41 12.50
C ALA A 96 11.43 8.81 12.63
N GLY A 97 12.21 8.71 11.57
CA GLY A 97 13.66 8.96 11.60
C GLY A 97 14.13 10.25 10.95
N VAL A 98 13.25 10.95 10.25
CA VAL A 98 13.65 12.13 9.48
C VAL A 98 13.52 13.40 10.30
N SER A 99 14.61 14.13 10.38
CA SER A 99 14.63 15.48 10.95
C SER A 99 14.38 16.55 9.89
N ASP A 100 14.41 16.19 8.62
CA ASP A 100 14.24 17.11 7.50
C ASP A 100 13.09 16.69 6.59
N ASN A 101 11.94 17.31 6.81
CA ASN A 101 10.72 17.09 6.01
C ASN A 101 10.89 17.54 4.56
N ARG A 102 11.81 18.46 4.31
CA ARG A 102 12.04 18.98 2.97
C ARG A 102 12.64 17.93 2.06
N GLU A 103 13.65 17.23 2.54
CA GLU A 103 14.29 16.15 1.79
C GLU A 103 13.30 15.03 1.49
N TRP A 104 12.47 14.69 2.47
CA TRP A 104 11.44 13.69 2.31
C TRP A 104 10.43 14.05 1.23
N ARG A 105 9.97 15.31 1.21
CA ARG A 105 9.03 15.79 0.19
C ARG A 105 9.60 15.78 -1.21
N GLU A 106 10.84 16.22 -1.36
CA GLU A 106 11.50 16.28 -2.66
C GLU A 106 11.75 14.90 -3.24
N ALA A 107 12.12 13.95 -2.41
CA ALA A 107 12.41 12.60 -2.84
C ALA A 107 11.13 11.79 -3.11
N ARG A 108 10.01 12.11 -2.48
CA ARG A 108 8.76 11.36 -2.54
C ARG A 108 9.00 9.84 -2.56
N PRO A 109 9.83 9.33 -1.64
CA PRO A 109 10.35 7.96 -1.76
C PRO A 109 9.29 6.89 -1.58
N GLY A 110 8.11 7.24 -1.12
CA GLY A 110 7.07 6.28 -0.84
C GLY A 110 6.03 6.11 -1.94
N GLN A 111 6.24 6.67 -3.15
CA GLN A 111 5.21 6.60 -4.17
C GLN A 111 5.81 6.32 -5.55
N VAL A 112 5.24 5.34 -6.25
CA VAL A 112 5.63 5.01 -7.62
C VAL A 112 4.40 4.81 -8.48
N THR A 113 4.52 5.14 -9.76
CA THR A 113 3.49 4.86 -10.76
C THR A 113 4.09 3.90 -11.78
N VAL A 114 3.43 2.77 -11.98
CA VAL A 114 3.90 1.71 -12.86
C VAL A 114 2.76 1.30 -13.80
N PRO A 115 3.08 0.61 -14.92
CA PRO A 115 2.02 0.03 -15.75
C PRO A 115 1.13 -0.88 -14.91
N ARG A 116 -0.15 -0.91 -15.23
CA ARG A 116 -1.14 -1.71 -14.47
C ARG A 116 -0.73 -3.18 -14.37
N ALA A 117 -0.11 -3.74 -15.40
CA ALA A 117 0.34 -5.12 -15.40
C ALA A 117 1.45 -5.41 -14.39
N GLU A 118 2.11 -4.39 -13.87
CA GLU A 118 3.20 -4.54 -12.91
C GLU A 118 2.74 -4.33 -11.45
N LEU A 119 1.44 -4.26 -11.21
CA LEU A 119 0.89 -4.05 -9.87
C LEU A 119 1.45 -5.06 -8.85
N VAL A 120 1.31 -6.33 -9.14
CA VAL A 120 1.74 -7.39 -8.21
C VAL A 120 3.23 -7.30 -7.93
N ALA A 121 4.05 -7.17 -8.96
CA ALA A 121 5.50 -7.09 -8.81
C ALA A 121 5.92 -5.87 -7.97
N ALA A 122 5.28 -4.74 -8.19
CA ALA A 122 5.61 -3.53 -7.45
C ALA A 122 5.24 -3.64 -5.97
N VAL A 123 4.07 -4.21 -5.67
CA VAL A 123 3.63 -4.43 -4.29
C VAL A 123 4.53 -5.46 -3.60
N GLN A 124 4.88 -6.54 -4.30
CA GLN A 124 5.77 -7.56 -3.74
C GLN A 124 7.12 -6.97 -3.33
N ARG A 125 7.68 -6.07 -4.13
CA ARG A 125 8.95 -5.41 -3.79
C ARG A 125 8.84 -4.63 -2.49
N ILE A 126 7.72 -3.96 -2.27
CA ILE A 126 7.49 -3.20 -1.04
C ILE A 126 7.39 -4.15 0.17
N VAL A 127 6.59 -5.18 0.05
CA VAL A 127 6.37 -6.15 1.12
C VAL A 127 7.67 -6.88 1.48
N GLU A 128 8.44 -7.29 0.49
CA GLU A 128 9.71 -7.97 0.68
C GLU A 128 10.77 -7.07 1.30
N ALA A 129 10.83 -5.81 0.89
CA ALA A 129 11.81 -4.87 1.41
C ALA A 129 11.61 -4.59 2.90
N ALA A 130 10.38 -4.72 3.39
CA ALA A 130 10.04 -4.46 4.78
C ALA A 130 10.10 -5.70 5.67
N SER A 131 10.42 -6.84 5.09
CA SER A 131 10.49 -8.12 5.82
C SER A 131 11.82 -8.32 6.52
#